data_b5aa33086bf44aaca35c2ef2f1e5570b
#
_entry.id   b5aa33086bf44aaca35c2ef2f1e5570b
#
_cell.length_a   1.000
_cell.length_b   1.000
_cell.length_c   1.000
_cell.angle_alpha   90.00
_cell.angle_beta   90.00
_cell.angle_gamma   90.00
#
_symmetry.space_group_name_H-M   'P 1'
#
loop_
_entity.id
_entity.type
_entity.pdbx_description
1 polymer ?
#
loop_
_entity_poly.entity_id
_entity_poly.type
_entity_poly.pdbx_seq_one_letter_code
_entity_poly.pdbx_strand_id
1 'polypeptide(L)'
;AIDLANIYGAKVWVKGGLYQSTSNSNYAFRLAPAVEVYGGFAGNEAHDYDLSQRDFITNATILDGGGTKRVLHQESDFTETTAALWDGFTVRNGYNDEYYRAAGAYIQDYVTLRNFIIYDNVSEKGYAAGIRVDANNHSLIDNSVIRDNKNYASTYAGGAYISYAKITNTKIYNNETRGAGGGLYLGASTMVNCLVSNNKARLYSGVEASSGVIVNSTIVKNSSEYNYYDTYPA
;
A
#
# COMPACT_ATOMS: atom_id res chain seq x y z
N ALA A 1 -22.21 -1.83 7.12
CA ALA A 1 -22.27 -2.17 5.68
C ALA A 1 -21.37 -3.36 5.36
N ILE A 2 -20.07 -3.31 5.68
CA ILE A 2 -19.11 -4.37 5.32
C ILE A 2 -19.47 -5.72 5.92
N ASP A 3 -19.84 -5.79 7.20
CA ASP A 3 -20.24 -7.04 7.85
C ASP A 3 -21.52 -7.64 7.24
N LEU A 4 -22.45 -6.81 6.85
CA LEU A 4 -23.67 -7.25 6.13
C LEU A 4 -23.33 -7.74 4.72
N ALA A 5 -22.44 -7.06 4.02
CA ALA A 5 -22.00 -7.45 2.69
C ALA A 5 -21.35 -8.84 2.70
N ASN A 6 -20.54 -9.13 3.71
CA ASN A 6 -19.95 -10.46 3.90
C ASN A 6 -21.02 -11.56 4.06
N ILE A 7 -22.08 -11.29 4.84
CA ILE A 7 -23.17 -12.26 5.07
C ILE A 7 -23.97 -12.53 3.78
N TYR A 8 -24.20 -11.51 2.98
CA TYR A 8 -25.10 -11.60 1.80
C TYR A 8 -24.36 -11.72 0.47
N GLY A 9 -23.03 -11.78 0.45
CA GLY A 9 -22.23 -11.80 -0.77
C GLY A 9 -22.37 -10.52 -1.60
N ALA A 10 -22.66 -9.37 -0.96
CA ALA A 10 -22.90 -8.11 -1.62
C ALA A 10 -21.63 -7.31 -1.82
N LYS A 11 -21.64 -6.40 -2.82
CA LYS A 11 -20.58 -5.40 -3.02
C LYS A 11 -20.87 -4.15 -2.20
N VAL A 12 -19.83 -3.53 -1.66
CA VAL A 12 -19.94 -2.27 -0.93
C VAL A 12 -19.44 -1.12 -1.81
N TRP A 13 -20.31 -0.15 -2.06
CA TRP A 13 -19.95 1.09 -2.75
C TRP A 13 -19.76 2.20 -1.74
N VAL A 14 -18.62 2.89 -1.81
CA VAL A 14 -18.25 3.94 -0.86
C VAL A 14 -18.18 5.27 -1.60
N LYS A 15 -19.03 6.21 -1.18
CA LYS A 15 -19.05 7.56 -1.74
C LYS A 15 -17.70 8.25 -1.55
N GLY A 16 -17.35 9.15 -2.46
CA GLY A 16 -16.23 10.06 -2.31
C GLY A 16 -16.36 10.91 -1.04
N GLY A 17 -15.25 11.09 -0.34
CA GLY A 17 -15.20 11.83 0.91
C GLY A 17 -14.00 11.45 1.78
N LEU A 18 -13.82 12.18 2.87
CA LEU A 18 -12.79 11.91 3.88
C LEU A 18 -13.35 11.04 4.99
N TYR A 19 -12.70 9.91 5.21
CA TYR A 19 -13.05 8.94 6.25
C TYR A 19 -11.93 8.84 7.27
N GLN A 20 -12.22 9.12 8.53
CA GLN A 20 -11.33 8.97 9.67
C GLN A 20 -11.99 8.09 10.72
N SER A 21 -11.19 7.30 11.43
CA SER A 21 -11.67 6.42 12.49
C SER A 21 -11.47 7.07 13.86
N THR A 22 -12.49 7.04 14.68
CA THR A 22 -12.46 7.41 16.09
C THR A 22 -12.14 6.22 17.01
N SER A 23 -11.95 5.03 16.46
CA SER A 23 -11.59 3.82 17.22
C SER A 23 -10.27 4.01 17.97
N ASN A 24 -10.13 3.36 19.13
CA ASN A 24 -8.87 3.30 19.89
C ASN A 24 -7.88 2.24 19.36
N SER A 25 -8.20 1.56 18.25
CA SER A 25 -7.31 0.58 17.62
C SER A 25 -6.06 1.24 17.04
N ASN A 26 -4.97 0.48 16.88
CA ASN A 26 -3.72 0.92 16.23
C ASN A 26 -3.86 1.11 14.71
N TYR A 27 -5.05 0.86 14.16
CA TYR A 27 -5.41 1.07 12.77
C TYR A 27 -6.76 1.75 12.63
N ALA A 28 -6.96 2.48 11.55
CA ALA A 28 -8.19 3.22 11.28
C ALA A 28 -9.28 2.33 10.64
N PHE A 29 -8.90 1.50 9.69
CA PHE A 29 -9.82 0.65 8.92
C PHE A 29 -9.32 -0.78 8.84
N ARG A 30 -10.25 -1.73 9.01
CA ARG A 30 -9.98 -3.16 8.88
C ARG A 30 -10.43 -3.67 7.51
N LEU A 31 -9.58 -4.47 6.87
CA LEU A 31 -10.01 -5.32 5.75
C LEU A 31 -10.89 -6.44 6.27
N ALA A 32 -12.04 -6.62 5.65
CA ALA A 32 -12.93 -7.73 5.95
C ALA A 32 -12.78 -8.85 4.92
N PRO A 33 -12.84 -10.13 5.33
CA PRO A 33 -12.80 -11.26 4.40
C PRO A 33 -14.06 -11.33 3.53
N ALA A 34 -13.95 -11.96 2.36
CA ALA A 34 -15.04 -12.27 1.44
C ALA A 34 -15.89 -11.05 0.99
N VAL A 35 -15.28 -9.86 0.91
CA VAL A 35 -15.99 -8.63 0.54
C VAL A 35 -15.29 -7.90 -0.59
N GLU A 36 -16.07 -7.45 -1.56
CA GLU A 36 -15.63 -6.49 -2.58
C GLU A 36 -16.08 -5.07 -2.18
N VAL A 37 -15.10 -4.17 -2.00
CA VAL A 37 -15.34 -2.78 -1.58
C VAL A 37 -14.82 -1.83 -2.65
N TYR A 38 -15.66 -0.94 -3.12
CA TYR A 38 -15.38 -0.03 -4.22
C TYR A 38 -15.54 1.42 -3.78
N GLY A 39 -14.53 2.25 -3.98
CA GLY A 39 -14.55 3.70 -3.82
C GLY A 39 -14.76 4.42 -5.15
N GLY A 40 -14.81 5.76 -5.13
CA GLY A 40 -14.89 6.59 -6.34
C GLY A 40 -16.29 6.92 -6.83
N PHE A 41 -17.28 6.89 -5.95
CA PHE A 41 -18.68 7.16 -6.28
C PHE A 41 -19.13 8.57 -5.87
N ALA A 42 -20.02 9.19 -6.66
CA ALA A 42 -20.68 10.44 -6.31
C ALA A 42 -21.78 10.25 -5.24
N GLY A 43 -22.31 9.04 -5.12
CA GLY A 43 -23.33 8.64 -4.14
C GLY A 43 -24.79 8.80 -4.62
N ASN A 44 -24.97 8.89 -5.94
CA ASN A 44 -26.26 8.94 -6.61
C ASN A 44 -26.36 7.97 -7.80
N GLU A 45 -25.41 7.02 -7.87
CA GLU A 45 -25.37 6.02 -8.92
C GLU A 45 -26.53 5.03 -8.82
N ALA A 46 -27.04 4.61 -9.97
CA ALA A 46 -28.03 3.54 -10.06
C ALA A 46 -27.42 2.18 -9.66
N HIS A 47 -28.25 1.22 -9.29
CA HIS A 47 -27.79 -0.10 -8.82
C HIS A 47 -27.04 -0.92 -9.89
N ASP A 48 -27.23 -0.62 -11.16
CA ASP A 48 -26.61 -1.23 -12.34
C ASP A 48 -25.46 -0.39 -12.93
N TYR A 49 -24.95 0.58 -12.16
CA TYR A 49 -23.88 1.47 -12.60
C TYR A 49 -22.63 0.70 -13.02
N ASP A 50 -22.08 1.07 -14.17
CA ASP A 50 -20.84 0.50 -14.68
C ASP A 50 -19.64 0.97 -13.85
N LEU A 51 -19.02 0.05 -13.11
CA LEU A 51 -17.89 0.31 -12.24
C LEU A 51 -16.66 0.88 -12.97
N SER A 52 -16.56 0.73 -14.30
CA SER A 52 -15.48 1.32 -15.09
C SER A 52 -15.59 2.84 -15.24
N GLN A 53 -16.77 3.41 -15.00
CA GLN A 53 -17.05 4.84 -15.10
C GLN A 53 -16.80 5.62 -13.80
N ARG A 54 -16.34 4.96 -12.75
CA ARG A 54 -16.01 5.64 -11.48
C ARG A 54 -14.91 6.68 -11.70
N ASP A 55 -15.05 7.83 -11.05
CA ASP A 55 -14.04 8.89 -11.06
C ASP A 55 -13.34 8.99 -9.70
N PHE A 56 -12.16 8.41 -9.61
CA PHE A 56 -11.34 8.39 -8.39
C PHE A 56 -10.69 9.73 -8.05
N ILE A 57 -10.75 10.71 -8.95
CA ILE A 57 -10.20 12.07 -8.76
C ILE A 57 -11.28 12.98 -8.21
N THR A 58 -12.40 13.11 -8.91
CA THR A 58 -13.51 13.96 -8.49
C THR A 58 -14.22 13.40 -7.26
N ASN A 59 -14.41 12.08 -7.22
CA ASN A 59 -15.08 11.37 -6.12
C ASN A 59 -14.07 10.59 -5.26
N ALA A 60 -12.93 11.19 -4.93
CA ALA A 60 -11.90 10.52 -4.16
C ALA A 60 -12.43 10.00 -2.81
N THR A 61 -12.29 8.69 -2.58
CA THR A 61 -12.62 8.03 -1.32
C THR A 61 -11.36 7.90 -0.49
N ILE A 62 -11.21 8.78 0.51
CA ILE A 62 -9.97 8.97 1.26
C ILE A 62 -10.07 8.31 2.64
N LEU A 63 -9.23 7.33 2.88
CA LEU A 63 -9.01 6.72 4.19
C LEU A 63 -7.82 7.40 4.85
N ASP A 64 -8.04 8.07 5.98
CA ASP A 64 -7.06 8.92 6.63
C ASP A 64 -6.74 8.44 8.04
N GLY A 65 -5.46 8.25 8.35
CA GLY A 65 -4.97 7.76 9.65
C GLY A 65 -4.85 8.85 10.71
N GLY A 66 -5.06 10.13 10.34
CA GLY A 66 -4.96 11.27 11.26
C GLY A 66 -3.55 11.49 11.82
N GLY A 67 -2.51 10.92 11.22
CA GLY A 67 -1.12 11.00 11.69
C GLY A 67 -0.85 10.22 12.99
N THR A 68 -1.75 9.36 13.43
CA THR A 68 -1.67 8.71 14.74
C THR A 68 -1.80 7.20 14.72
N LYS A 69 -2.28 6.62 13.63
CA LYS A 69 -2.49 5.16 13.49
C LYS A 69 -2.30 4.69 12.06
N ARG A 70 -2.05 3.41 11.89
CA ARG A 70 -2.06 2.76 10.57
C ARG A 70 -3.40 2.97 9.89
N VAL A 71 -3.42 3.14 8.58
CA VAL A 71 -4.70 3.39 7.89
C VAL A 71 -5.46 2.10 7.67
N LEU A 72 -4.94 1.19 6.84
CA LEU A 72 -5.61 -0.03 6.44
C LEU A 72 -4.90 -1.26 7.00
N HIS A 73 -5.65 -2.21 7.56
CA HIS A 73 -5.07 -3.35 8.25
C HIS A 73 -5.85 -4.64 8.00
N GLN A 74 -5.13 -5.69 7.61
CA GLN A 74 -5.61 -7.07 7.63
C GLN A 74 -5.16 -7.74 8.92
N GLU A 75 -6.10 -8.20 9.75
CA GLU A 75 -5.81 -8.78 11.08
C GLU A 75 -5.33 -10.22 11.01
N SER A 76 -5.81 -10.99 10.02
CA SER A 76 -5.49 -12.40 9.84
C SER A 76 -5.44 -12.73 8.36
N ASP A 77 -4.76 -13.81 8.00
CA ASP A 77 -4.78 -14.33 6.65
C ASP A 77 -6.21 -14.69 6.22
N PHE A 78 -6.52 -14.36 4.97
CA PHE A 78 -7.73 -14.84 4.32
C PHE A 78 -7.42 -16.16 3.59
N THR A 79 -8.41 -16.75 2.97
CA THR A 79 -8.30 -17.97 2.16
C THR A 79 -8.87 -17.70 0.77
N GLU A 80 -8.73 -18.63 -0.14
CA GLU A 80 -9.32 -18.51 -1.47
C GLU A 80 -10.82 -18.17 -1.42
N THR A 81 -11.56 -18.81 -0.50
CA THR A 81 -13.01 -18.59 -0.33
C THR A 81 -13.37 -17.32 0.43
N THR A 82 -12.40 -16.69 1.09
CA THR A 82 -12.56 -15.44 1.83
C THR A 82 -11.72 -14.30 1.27
N ALA A 83 -11.25 -14.44 0.03
CA ALA A 83 -10.50 -13.40 -0.66
C ALA A 83 -11.25 -12.07 -0.70
N ALA A 84 -10.52 -10.97 -0.56
CA ALA A 84 -11.08 -9.63 -0.55
C ALA A 84 -10.55 -8.77 -1.70
N LEU A 85 -11.41 -7.93 -2.25
CA LEU A 85 -11.05 -6.90 -3.21
C LEU A 85 -11.42 -5.52 -2.66
N TRP A 86 -10.44 -4.61 -2.63
CA TRP A 86 -10.67 -3.19 -2.40
C TRP A 86 -10.17 -2.39 -3.61
N ASP A 87 -11.00 -1.51 -4.15
CA ASP A 87 -10.76 -0.84 -5.43
C ASP A 87 -11.15 0.64 -5.38
N GLY A 88 -10.23 1.54 -5.72
CA GLY A 88 -10.48 2.97 -5.88
C GLY A 88 -10.38 3.79 -4.59
N PHE A 89 -9.39 3.54 -3.75
CA PHE A 89 -9.19 4.26 -2.49
C PHE A 89 -7.89 5.05 -2.44
N THR A 90 -7.93 6.15 -1.72
CA THR A 90 -6.77 6.90 -1.27
C THR A 90 -6.47 6.58 0.19
N VAL A 91 -5.21 6.26 0.50
CA VAL A 91 -4.71 5.95 1.86
C VAL A 91 -3.63 6.95 2.23
N ARG A 92 -3.85 7.74 3.29
CA ARG A 92 -2.91 8.79 3.68
C ARG A 92 -2.84 9.05 5.17
N ASN A 93 -1.85 9.86 5.57
CA ASN A 93 -1.65 10.30 6.96
C ASN A 93 -1.62 9.13 7.95
N GLY A 94 -1.11 7.99 7.51
CA GLY A 94 -0.87 6.84 8.38
C GLY A 94 0.38 7.06 9.22
N TYR A 95 0.36 6.54 10.45
CA TYR A 95 1.51 6.50 11.35
C TYR A 95 1.72 5.09 11.89
N ASN A 96 2.98 4.69 12.01
CA ASN A 96 3.34 3.38 12.58
C ASN A 96 4.63 3.45 13.38
N ASP A 97 4.58 3.00 14.63
CA ASP A 97 5.73 2.82 15.52
C ASP A 97 5.94 1.36 15.96
N GLU A 98 5.26 0.43 15.32
CA GLU A 98 5.39 -1.01 15.55
C GLU A 98 6.39 -1.64 14.57
N TYR A 99 7.16 -2.61 15.05
CA TYR A 99 8.02 -3.43 14.20
C TYR A 99 7.19 -4.27 13.22
N TYR A 100 7.78 -4.60 12.07
CA TYR A 100 7.18 -5.49 11.07
C TYR A 100 5.86 -5.01 10.45
N ARG A 101 5.49 -3.73 10.55
CA ARG A 101 4.25 -3.19 10.01
C ARG A 101 4.53 -2.10 8.95
N ALA A 102 3.46 -1.55 8.37
CA ALA A 102 3.49 -0.35 7.55
C ALA A 102 2.51 0.68 8.10
N ALA A 103 2.70 1.94 7.75
CA ALA A 103 1.83 3.03 8.21
C ALA A 103 0.57 3.18 7.35
N GLY A 104 0.69 3.11 6.02
CA GLY A 104 -0.46 3.22 5.13
C GLY A 104 -1.30 1.94 5.13
N ALA A 105 -0.75 0.83 4.66
CA ALA A 105 -1.49 -0.43 4.61
C ALA A 105 -0.62 -1.64 5.03
N TYR A 106 -1.19 -2.52 5.82
CA TYR A 106 -0.61 -3.81 6.15
C TYR A 106 -1.52 -4.92 5.65
N ILE A 107 -1.01 -5.70 4.70
CA ILE A 107 -1.72 -6.75 3.97
C ILE A 107 -1.00 -8.07 4.19
N GLN A 108 -1.75 -9.12 4.39
CA GLN A 108 -1.29 -10.49 4.45
C GLN A 108 -1.69 -11.22 3.16
N ASP A 109 -2.50 -12.27 3.21
CA ASP A 109 -2.79 -13.08 2.04
C ASP A 109 -4.22 -12.94 1.51
N TYR A 110 -4.44 -13.31 0.26
CA TYR A 110 -5.72 -13.29 -0.46
C TYR A 110 -6.41 -11.91 -0.52
N VAL A 111 -5.63 -10.85 -0.72
CA VAL A 111 -6.14 -9.50 -0.89
C VAL A 111 -5.71 -8.92 -2.23
N THR A 112 -6.66 -8.37 -2.97
CA THR A 112 -6.39 -7.52 -4.12
C THR A 112 -6.69 -6.06 -3.76
N LEU A 113 -5.67 -5.19 -3.89
CA LEU A 113 -5.82 -3.74 -3.87
C LEU A 113 -5.64 -3.21 -5.31
N ARG A 114 -6.62 -2.50 -5.81
CA ARG A 114 -6.60 -1.93 -7.17
C ARG A 114 -6.95 -0.46 -7.17
N ASN A 115 -6.33 0.31 -8.05
CA ASN A 115 -6.59 1.75 -8.20
C ASN A 115 -6.38 2.53 -6.90
N PHE A 116 -5.34 2.18 -6.13
CA PHE A 116 -5.01 2.85 -4.88
C PHE A 116 -4.05 4.02 -5.10
N ILE A 117 -4.19 5.07 -4.28
CA ILE A 117 -3.19 6.11 -4.10
C ILE A 117 -2.75 6.07 -2.63
N ILE A 118 -1.49 5.71 -2.36
CA ILE A 118 -0.94 5.55 -0.99
C ILE A 118 0.16 6.59 -0.79
N TYR A 119 -0.10 7.62 0.03
CA TYR A 119 0.85 8.71 0.18
C TYR A 119 0.84 9.36 1.56
N ASP A 120 1.89 10.12 1.88
CA ASP A 120 2.07 10.85 3.13
C ASP A 120 1.88 9.96 4.38
N ASN A 121 2.38 8.72 4.31
CA ASN A 121 2.40 7.82 5.46
C ASN A 121 3.80 7.80 6.07
N VAL A 122 3.87 7.74 7.39
CA VAL A 122 5.13 7.80 8.16
C VAL A 122 5.28 6.57 9.05
N SER A 123 6.42 5.91 8.95
CA SER A 123 6.77 4.78 9.83
C SER A 123 8.08 5.04 10.59
N GLU A 124 8.07 4.83 11.91
CA GLU A 124 9.25 4.96 12.78
C GLU A 124 10.03 3.66 12.91
N LYS A 125 9.37 2.51 12.89
CA LYS A 125 9.96 1.20 13.17
C LYS A 125 9.60 0.09 12.20
N GLY A 126 8.68 0.34 11.25
CA GLY A 126 8.12 -0.69 10.39
C GLY A 126 9.01 -1.08 9.22
N TYR A 127 8.58 -2.06 8.45
CA TYR A 127 9.24 -2.51 7.23
C TYR A 127 8.95 -1.63 6.02
N ALA A 128 7.84 -0.90 6.03
CA ALA A 128 7.51 0.10 5.01
C ALA A 128 6.75 1.27 5.62
N ALA A 129 6.74 2.42 4.93
CA ALA A 129 5.83 3.51 5.29
C ALA A 129 4.53 3.42 4.50
N GLY A 130 4.58 3.27 3.19
CA GLY A 130 3.38 3.20 2.36
C GLY A 130 2.60 1.91 2.56
N ILE A 131 3.11 0.79 2.08
CA ILE A 131 2.42 -0.51 2.16
C ILE A 131 3.39 -1.65 2.45
N ARG A 132 2.97 -2.57 3.32
CA ARG A 132 3.57 -3.89 3.45
C ARG A 132 2.59 -4.96 3.01
N VAL A 133 3.03 -5.84 2.11
CA VAL A 133 2.37 -7.09 1.75
C VAL A 133 3.30 -8.24 2.11
N ASP A 134 2.81 -9.14 2.92
CA ASP A 134 3.55 -10.35 3.33
C ASP A 134 2.60 -11.54 3.20
N ALA A 135 2.56 -12.09 1.99
CA ALA A 135 1.54 -13.03 1.55
C ALA A 135 2.14 -14.41 1.24
N ASN A 136 1.31 -15.33 0.78
CA ASN A 136 1.70 -16.65 0.27
C ASN A 136 1.44 -16.79 -1.24
N ASN A 137 1.71 -15.73 -2.00
CA ASN A 137 1.51 -15.60 -3.46
C ASN A 137 0.06 -15.40 -3.95
N HIS A 138 -0.87 -15.06 -3.07
CA HIS A 138 -2.28 -14.86 -3.44
C HIS A 138 -2.73 -13.41 -3.37
N SER A 139 -1.81 -12.47 -3.05
CA SER A 139 -2.16 -11.04 -2.99
C SER A 139 -1.62 -10.27 -4.19
N LEU A 140 -2.37 -9.26 -4.60
CA LEU A 140 -2.08 -8.42 -5.75
C LEU A 140 -2.26 -6.94 -5.43
N ILE A 141 -1.26 -6.15 -5.81
CA ILE A 141 -1.39 -4.69 -5.92
C ILE A 141 -1.38 -4.35 -7.41
N ASP A 142 -2.43 -3.72 -7.90
CA ASP A 142 -2.58 -3.42 -9.32
C ASP A 142 -2.99 -1.97 -9.58
N ASN A 143 -2.51 -1.40 -10.69
CA ASN A 143 -2.87 -0.08 -11.21
C ASN A 143 -2.88 1.01 -10.12
N SER A 144 -1.83 1.08 -9.32
CA SER A 144 -1.79 1.91 -8.11
C SER A 144 -0.66 2.94 -8.15
N VAL A 145 -0.70 3.90 -7.23
CA VAL A 145 0.33 4.91 -7.02
C VAL A 145 0.77 4.88 -5.56
N ILE A 146 2.09 4.72 -5.32
CA ILE A 146 2.68 4.72 -3.98
C ILE A 146 3.74 5.82 -3.94
N ARG A 147 3.50 6.91 -3.23
CA ARG A 147 4.37 8.07 -3.29
C ARG A 147 4.48 8.84 -1.97
N ASP A 148 5.54 9.62 -1.84
CA ASP A 148 5.72 10.59 -0.74
C ASP A 148 5.60 9.95 0.66
N ASN A 149 5.94 8.65 0.80
CA ASN A 149 5.93 7.95 2.08
C ASN A 149 7.33 7.97 2.69
N LYS A 150 7.43 8.06 4.05
CA LYS A 150 8.70 8.16 4.76
C LYS A 150 8.86 7.09 5.83
N ASN A 151 9.89 6.26 5.70
CA ASN A 151 10.26 5.27 6.71
C ASN A 151 11.55 5.71 7.43
N TYR A 152 11.42 6.06 8.70
CA TYR A 152 12.56 6.43 9.54
C TYR A 152 13.28 5.22 10.15
N ALA A 153 12.71 4.02 10.04
CA ALA A 153 13.40 2.80 10.39
C ALA A 153 14.60 2.55 9.47
N SER A 154 15.67 2.00 10.04
CA SER A 154 16.85 1.58 9.26
C SER A 154 16.68 0.20 8.62
N THR A 155 15.46 -0.23 8.35
CA THR A 155 15.13 -1.56 7.84
C THR A 155 14.97 -1.54 6.32
N TYR A 156 13.72 -1.57 5.85
CA TYR A 156 13.42 -1.73 4.43
C TYR A 156 12.73 -0.48 3.84
N ALA A 157 11.68 -0.66 3.08
CA ALA A 157 11.18 0.21 2.06
C ALA A 157 10.59 1.56 2.58
N GLY A 158 10.80 2.61 1.81
CA GLY A 158 10.05 3.85 1.96
C GLY A 158 8.62 3.69 1.45
N GLY A 159 8.47 3.27 0.19
CA GLY A 159 7.17 3.08 -0.45
C GLY A 159 6.51 1.75 -0.11
N ALA A 160 7.07 0.64 -0.59
CA ALA A 160 6.43 -0.67 -0.51
C ALA A 160 7.40 -1.79 -0.10
N TYR A 161 6.95 -2.66 0.79
CA TYR A 161 7.57 -3.96 1.08
C TYR A 161 6.64 -5.04 0.57
N ILE A 162 7.07 -5.77 -0.45
CA ILE A 162 6.27 -6.82 -1.11
C ILE A 162 7.02 -8.14 -1.02
N SER A 163 6.45 -9.09 -0.31
CA SER A 163 7.00 -10.43 -0.11
C SER A 163 5.94 -11.50 -0.43
N TYR A 164 6.30 -12.44 -1.29
CA TYR A 164 5.43 -13.49 -1.79
C TYR A 164 4.10 -12.96 -2.34
N ALA A 165 4.16 -11.93 -3.19
CA ALA A 165 2.98 -11.32 -3.80
C ALA A 165 3.29 -10.79 -5.20
N LYS A 166 2.30 -10.21 -5.86
CA LYS A 166 2.44 -9.59 -7.16
C LYS A 166 2.12 -8.09 -7.09
N ILE A 167 2.93 -7.29 -7.80
CA ILE A 167 2.67 -5.87 -8.01
C ILE A 167 2.71 -5.57 -9.50
N THR A 168 1.65 -4.95 -10.03
CA THR A 168 1.51 -4.71 -11.47
C THR A 168 1.03 -3.29 -11.77
N ASN A 169 1.41 -2.76 -12.93
CA ASN A 169 0.90 -1.48 -13.47
C ASN A 169 1.00 -0.31 -12.48
N THR A 170 1.97 -0.34 -11.57
CA THR A 170 2.03 0.56 -10.41
C THR A 170 3.19 1.54 -10.52
N LYS A 171 2.95 2.79 -10.09
CA LYS A 171 3.96 3.83 -10.00
C LYS A 171 4.40 4.00 -8.55
N ILE A 172 5.72 3.96 -8.29
CA ILE A 172 6.31 4.07 -6.96
C ILE A 172 7.37 5.19 -7.01
N TYR A 173 7.07 6.33 -6.41
CA TYR A 173 7.97 7.47 -6.55
C TYR A 173 7.98 8.41 -5.34
N ASN A 174 9.06 9.18 -5.20
CA ASN A 174 9.29 10.14 -4.11
C ASN A 174 9.18 9.53 -2.71
N ASN A 175 9.42 8.23 -2.56
CA ASN A 175 9.43 7.61 -1.24
C ASN A 175 10.84 7.67 -0.66
N GLU A 176 10.94 7.69 0.67
CA GLU A 176 12.18 7.84 1.39
C GLU A 176 12.31 6.82 2.52
N THR A 177 13.51 6.24 2.70
CA THR A 177 13.84 5.41 3.86
C THR A 177 15.27 5.65 4.33
N ARG A 178 15.51 5.51 5.64
CA ARG A 178 16.87 5.42 6.21
C ARG A 178 17.50 4.04 6.02
N GLY A 179 16.75 3.06 5.57
CA GLY A 179 17.17 1.69 5.28
C GLY A 179 17.54 1.48 3.82
N ALA A 180 17.04 0.39 3.25
CA ALA A 180 17.24 -0.03 1.87
C ALA A 180 15.89 -0.12 1.11
N GLY A 181 15.93 -0.13 -0.22
CA GLY A 181 14.70 -0.19 -1.02
C GLY A 181 13.86 1.08 -0.97
N GLY A 182 14.41 2.26 -1.27
CA GLY A 182 13.70 3.53 -1.15
C GLY A 182 12.30 3.54 -1.74
N GLY A 183 12.15 3.01 -2.95
CA GLY A 183 10.84 2.77 -3.55
C GLY A 183 10.21 1.46 -3.09
N LEU A 184 10.95 0.34 -3.28
CA LEU A 184 10.40 -1.00 -3.15
C LEU A 184 11.43 -1.99 -2.61
N TYR A 185 11.04 -2.79 -1.61
CA TYR A 185 11.62 -4.10 -1.34
C TYR A 185 10.78 -5.18 -2.02
N LEU A 186 11.43 -6.04 -2.81
CA LEU A 186 10.79 -7.12 -3.57
C LEU A 186 11.38 -8.47 -3.17
N GLY A 187 10.74 -9.18 -2.26
CA GLY A 187 11.16 -10.48 -1.75
C GLY A 187 10.32 -11.61 -2.34
N ALA A 188 10.93 -12.55 -3.09
CA ALA A 188 10.26 -13.70 -3.70
C ALA A 188 8.91 -13.37 -4.39
N SER A 189 8.85 -12.22 -5.03
CA SER A 189 7.65 -11.60 -5.59
C SER A 189 7.84 -11.26 -7.06
N THR A 190 6.76 -10.90 -7.74
CA THR A 190 6.81 -10.49 -9.14
C THR A 190 6.34 -9.05 -9.31
N MET A 191 7.19 -8.22 -9.95
CA MET A 191 6.86 -6.85 -10.38
C MET A 191 6.73 -6.80 -11.90
N VAL A 192 5.60 -6.32 -12.42
CA VAL A 192 5.34 -6.26 -13.87
C VAL A 192 4.81 -4.90 -14.27
N ASN A 193 5.35 -4.32 -15.34
CA ASN A 193 4.87 -3.08 -15.94
C ASN A 193 4.79 -1.91 -14.94
N CYS A 194 5.82 -1.76 -14.09
CA CYS A 194 5.87 -0.74 -13.05
C CYS A 194 6.90 0.36 -13.37
N LEU A 195 6.69 1.53 -12.77
CA LEU A 195 7.65 2.63 -12.77
C LEU A 195 8.11 2.91 -11.35
N VAL A 196 9.42 2.80 -11.08
CA VAL A 196 10.02 3.14 -9.78
C VAL A 196 11.00 4.29 -9.97
N SER A 197 10.67 5.48 -9.47
CA SER A 197 11.45 6.68 -9.76
C SER A 197 11.53 7.68 -8.62
N ASN A 198 12.62 8.47 -8.58
CA ASN A 198 12.84 9.56 -7.62
C ASN A 198 12.73 9.14 -6.15
N ASN A 199 12.98 7.88 -5.83
CA ASN A 199 12.97 7.42 -4.45
C ASN A 199 14.37 7.60 -3.82
N LYS A 200 14.40 7.75 -2.50
CA LYS A 200 15.62 7.94 -1.72
C LYS A 200 15.80 6.85 -0.68
N ALA A 201 17.02 6.40 -0.52
CA ALA A 201 17.37 5.47 0.55
C ALA A 201 18.85 5.61 0.91
N ARG A 202 19.24 5.02 2.04
CA ARG A 202 20.63 4.83 2.36
C ARG A 202 21.28 3.82 1.38
N LEU A 203 20.58 2.71 1.07
CA LEU A 203 21.01 1.68 0.13
C LEU A 203 19.85 1.32 -0.83
N TYR A 204 20.16 0.91 -2.05
CA TYR A 204 19.19 0.42 -3.04
C TYR A 204 17.98 1.34 -3.21
N SER A 205 18.23 2.59 -3.53
CA SER A 205 17.22 3.66 -3.53
C SER A 205 15.97 3.41 -4.39
N GLY A 206 16.11 2.68 -5.49
CA GLY A 206 14.95 2.31 -6.33
C GLY A 206 14.26 1.05 -5.81
N VAL A 207 14.90 -0.09 -6.05
CA VAL A 207 14.40 -1.42 -5.70
C VAL A 207 15.50 -2.23 -5.04
N GLU A 208 15.20 -2.81 -3.89
CA GLU A 208 15.96 -3.92 -3.31
C GLU A 208 15.23 -5.22 -3.66
N ALA A 209 15.82 -6.06 -4.52
CA ALA A 209 15.23 -7.32 -4.93
C ALA A 209 15.95 -8.51 -4.28
N SER A 210 15.22 -9.28 -3.48
CA SER A 210 15.68 -10.53 -2.89
C SER A 210 14.83 -11.69 -3.42
N SER A 211 15.38 -12.41 -4.40
CA SER A 211 14.66 -13.49 -5.11
C SER A 211 13.39 -13.02 -5.86
N GLY A 212 13.28 -11.73 -6.15
CA GLY A 212 12.14 -11.16 -6.89
C GLY A 212 12.38 -11.21 -8.41
N VAL A 213 11.28 -11.24 -9.16
CA VAL A 213 11.25 -11.18 -10.63
C VAL A 213 10.73 -9.83 -11.09
N ILE A 214 11.47 -9.13 -11.94
CA ILE A 214 11.10 -7.83 -12.50
C ILE A 214 10.93 -7.97 -14.01
N VAL A 215 9.75 -7.63 -14.51
CA VAL A 215 9.40 -7.76 -15.92
C VAL A 215 8.85 -6.43 -16.45
N ASN A 216 9.26 -6.02 -17.64
CA ASN A 216 8.74 -4.86 -18.35
C ASN A 216 8.57 -3.60 -17.46
N SER A 217 9.55 -3.32 -16.60
CA SER A 217 9.47 -2.23 -15.64
C SER A 217 10.62 -1.25 -15.79
N THR A 218 10.38 0.01 -15.39
CA THR A 218 11.36 1.09 -15.48
C THR A 218 11.79 1.53 -14.07
N ILE A 219 13.08 1.52 -13.79
CA ILE A 219 13.68 1.96 -12.53
C ILE A 219 14.66 3.09 -12.84
N VAL A 220 14.34 4.33 -12.48
CA VAL A 220 15.08 5.51 -12.94
C VAL A 220 15.09 6.64 -11.92
N LYS A 221 16.18 7.45 -11.90
CA LYS A 221 16.32 8.65 -11.06
C LYS A 221 16.14 8.42 -9.55
N ASN A 222 16.45 7.24 -9.06
CA ASN A 222 16.47 6.97 -7.63
C ASN A 222 17.87 7.34 -7.07
N SER A 223 17.96 7.90 -5.87
CA SER A 223 19.19 8.42 -5.28
C SER A 223 19.53 7.79 -3.94
N SER A 224 20.76 7.29 -3.82
CA SER A 224 21.29 6.76 -2.56
C SER A 224 22.10 7.85 -1.84
N GLU A 225 21.92 7.97 -0.52
CA GLU A 225 22.67 8.92 0.32
C GLU A 225 23.93 8.31 0.96
N TYR A 226 24.22 7.04 0.64
CA TYR A 226 25.38 6.35 1.23
C TYR A 226 26.70 6.85 0.62
N ASN A 227 27.43 7.68 1.36
CA ASN A 227 28.82 7.96 1.12
C ASN A 227 29.68 6.92 1.85
N TYR A 228 30.33 6.03 1.12
CA TYR A 228 31.23 5.01 1.65
C TYR A 228 32.35 5.58 2.53
N TYR A 229 32.66 6.87 2.38
CA TYR A 229 33.72 7.57 3.12
C TYR A 229 33.33 8.07 4.52
N ASP A 230 32.02 8.05 4.88
CA ASP A 230 31.57 8.53 6.19
C ASP A 230 31.67 7.45 7.30
N THR A 231 32.16 6.26 7.00
CA THR A 231 32.16 5.12 7.93
C THR A 231 33.45 4.91 8.72
N TYR A 232 34.50 5.68 8.48
CA TYR A 232 35.76 5.61 9.24
C TYR A 232 36.24 7.03 9.58
N PRO A 233 35.95 7.54 10.80
CA PRO A 233 36.77 8.66 11.30
C PRO A 233 38.18 8.16 11.45
N ALA A 234 39.11 8.95 10.92
CA ALA A 234 40.56 8.72 11.01
C ALA A 234 41.06 8.77 12.46
#